data_3610a58185a2031b8989dcaca48fcfcd
#
_entry.id   3610a58185a2031b8989dcaca48fcfcd
#
_cell.length_a   1.000
_cell.length_b   1.000
_cell.length_c   1.000
_cell.angle_alpha   90.00
_cell.angle_beta   90.00
_cell.angle_gamma   90.00
#
_symmetry.space_group_name_H-M   'P 1'
#
loop_
_entity.id
_entity.type
_entity.pdbx_description
1 polymer ?
#
loop_
_entity_poly.entity_id
_entity_poly.type
_entity_poly.pdbx_seq_one_letter_code
_entity_poly.pdbx_strand_id
1 'polypeptide(L)'
;NKLGMTAPETMLMAQHLYEGMDVEGIGHIAFVTYIRTDSTRVSSDAQAAARQYIEANYGKEYLPAKPNFYASKKGAQDAHEAIRPIDLTRTPESVKKLLDKKHYNVYKLIYERFIASQMAEALYDSMQIEIENGDYSLKASGRALKFAGFTAVWQESKPAGSEEEETKGLLPPLAEGDPLVCLSVKPEQKFTKPPVRYTDASLVKAMEDKGIGRPSTYATIISVLNKRKYVEKEGKYMKPTEVAYRITDLLVKYFPDVMDVGFTADMESKLDEIEDGGKDWHAVIAAFYPPFAEKLRFAKTDGDEVTDVMCPKCGHPMVRKNGKYGTYLACSNYPACSNIISEGGLETSDTPCPKCGAMMVVKSGRYG
;
A
#
# COMPACT_ATOMS: atom_id res chain seq x y z
N ASN A 1 -7.03 -5.93 -5.85
CA ASN A 1 -7.89 -5.43 -6.93
C ASN A 1 -8.82 -6.51 -7.51
N LYS A 2 -8.28 -7.60 -8.11
CA LYS A 2 -9.09 -8.62 -8.81
C LYS A 2 -10.11 -9.32 -7.92
N LEU A 3 -9.79 -9.57 -6.66
CA LEU A 3 -10.63 -10.33 -5.73
C LEU A 3 -11.48 -9.44 -4.79
N GLY A 4 -11.31 -8.13 -4.83
CA GLY A 4 -11.99 -7.19 -3.92
C GLY A 4 -11.63 -7.35 -2.44
N MET A 5 -10.57 -8.08 -2.14
CA MET A 5 -10.08 -8.31 -0.77
C MET A 5 -9.18 -7.16 -0.31
N THR A 6 -9.14 -6.92 1.00
CA THR A 6 -8.19 -5.98 1.60
C THR A 6 -6.77 -6.56 1.59
N ALA A 7 -5.75 -5.69 1.70
CA ALA A 7 -4.36 -6.16 1.72
C ALA A 7 -4.08 -7.09 2.93
N PRO A 8 -4.52 -6.79 4.17
CA PRO A 8 -4.35 -7.71 5.29
C PRO A 8 -5.04 -9.07 5.08
N GLU A 9 -6.26 -9.07 4.51
CA GLU A 9 -7.00 -10.29 4.23
C GLU A 9 -6.31 -11.14 3.15
N THR A 10 -5.82 -10.50 2.08
CA THR A 10 -5.06 -11.19 1.02
C THR A 10 -3.80 -11.83 1.58
N MET A 11 -3.05 -11.09 2.42
CA MET A 11 -1.84 -11.61 3.07
C MET A 11 -2.13 -12.77 4.01
N LEU A 12 -3.23 -12.74 4.75
CA LEU A 12 -3.64 -13.84 5.63
C LEU A 12 -3.94 -15.11 4.81
N MET A 13 -4.72 -15.00 3.73
CA MET A 13 -5.01 -16.15 2.87
C MET A 13 -3.74 -16.71 2.23
N ALA A 14 -2.85 -15.83 1.74
CA ALA A 14 -1.57 -16.26 1.18
C ALA A 14 -0.67 -16.94 2.22
N GLN A 15 -0.66 -16.45 3.48
CA GLN A 15 0.08 -17.04 4.58
C GLN A 15 -0.39 -18.47 4.87
N HIS A 16 -1.70 -18.70 4.94
CA HIS A 16 -2.26 -20.04 5.13
C HIS A 16 -1.88 -20.99 3.99
N LEU A 17 -1.93 -20.51 2.74
CA LEU A 17 -1.52 -21.32 1.58
C LEU A 17 -0.02 -21.67 1.59
N TYR A 18 0.82 -20.82 2.17
CA TYR A 18 2.24 -21.06 2.33
C TYR A 18 2.55 -21.99 3.51
N GLU A 19 2.00 -21.71 4.69
CA GLU A 19 2.23 -22.51 5.89
C GLU A 19 1.65 -23.93 5.75
N GLY A 20 0.64 -24.07 4.93
CA GLY A 20 -0.09 -25.30 4.71
C GLY A 20 -1.46 -25.30 5.40
N MET A 21 -2.29 -26.18 4.90
CA MET A 21 -3.66 -26.39 5.39
C MET A 21 -3.94 -27.90 5.48
N ASP A 22 -4.73 -28.28 6.47
CA ASP A 22 -5.17 -29.66 6.60
C ASP A 22 -6.24 -29.96 5.55
N VAL A 23 -5.94 -30.88 4.66
CA VAL A 23 -6.82 -31.32 3.59
C VAL A 23 -7.28 -32.75 3.87
N GLU A 24 -8.60 -32.93 3.91
CA GLU A 24 -9.20 -34.24 4.17
C GLU A 24 -8.69 -35.30 3.18
N GLY A 25 -8.23 -36.41 3.68
CA GLY A 25 -7.70 -37.54 2.89
C GLY A 25 -6.29 -37.36 2.33
N ILE A 26 -5.66 -36.16 2.50
CA ILE A 26 -4.31 -35.87 2.00
C ILE A 26 -3.34 -35.53 3.14
N GLY A 27 -3.82 -34.88 4.22
CA GLY A 27 -3.02 -34.37 5.32
C GLY A 27 -2.66 -32.90 5.19
N HIS A 28 -1.63 -32.46 5.94
CA HIS A 28 -1.17 -31.10 5.95
C HIS A 28 -0.30 -30.81 4.72
N ILE A 29 -0.73 -29.87 3.86
CA ILE A 29 -0.02 -29.53 2.61
C ILE A 29 0.08 -28.02 2.41
N ALA A 30 1.25 -27.56 1.97
CA ALA A 30 1.46 -26.22 1.47
C ALA A 30 1.14 -26.15 -0.04
N PHE A 31 0.65 -25.01 -0.48
CA PHE A 31 0.21 -24.79 -1.86
C PHE A 31 1.13 -23.86 -2.64
N VAL A 32 1.75 -22.89 -1.98
CA VAL A 32 2.57 -21.86 -2.62
C VAL A 32 3.92 -21.68 -1.94
N THR A 33 4.88 -21.11 -2.65
CA THR A 33 6.18 -20.72 -2.12
C THR A 33 6.05 -19.54 -1.15
N TYR A 34 7.16 -19.16 -0.50
CA TYR A 34 7.19 -18.07 0.48
C TYR A 34 6.61 -16.77 -0.07
N ILE A 35 5.69 -16.17 0.69
CA ILE A 35 4.84 -15.07 0.21
C ILE A 35 5.36 -13.66 0.53
N ARG A 36 6.36 -13.53 1.42
CA ARG A 36 6.93 -12.23 1.79
C ARG A 36 8.22 -11.99 1.01
N THR A 37 8.10 -11.95 -0.30
CA THR A 37 9.20 -11.78 -1.23
C THR A 37 8.87 -10.76 -2.31
N ASP A 38 9.87 -10.03 -2.76
CA ASP A 38 9.87 -9.18 -3.95
C ASP A 38 10.70 -9.80 -5.10
N SER A 39 11.21 -11.01 -4.88
CA SER A 39 11.94 -11.75 -5.91
C SER A 39 11.02 -12.17 -7.05
N THR A 40 11.53 -12.00 -8.28
CA THR A 40 10.89 -12.49 -9.51
C THR A 40 11.57 -13.74 -10.06
N ARG A 41 12.56 -14.27 -9.33
CA ARG A 41 13.33 -15.46 -9.72
C ARG A 41 12.48 -16.72 -9.66
N VAL A 42 12.59 -17.55 -10.66
CA VAL A 42 11.95 -18.89 -10.71
C VAL A 42 13.05 -19.91 -10.90
N SER A 43 13.04 -21.01 -10.12
CA SER A 43 14.02 -22.08 -10.26
C SER A 43 13.91 -22.78 -11.61
N SER A 44 15.02 -23.36 -12.09
CA SER A 44 15.09 -24.12 -13.35
C SER A 44 14.09 -25.26 -13.38
N ASP A 45 13.92 -25.95 -12.25
CA ASP A 45 12.99 -27.08 -12.15
C ASP A 45 11.53 -26.65 -12.26
N ALA A 46 11.17 -25.51 -11.62
CA ALA A 46 9.84 -24.94 -11.72
C ALA A 46 9.56 -24.41 -13.15
N GLN A 47 10.57 -23.83 -13.82
CA GLN A 47 10.45 -23.42 -15.22
C GLN A 47 10.25 -24.65 -16.12
N ALA A 48 11.02 -25.70 -15.93
CA ALA A 48 10.88 -26.94 -16.71
C ALA A 48 9.48 -27.56 -16.52
N ALA A 49 9.00 -27.65 -15.30
CA ALA A 49 7.66 -28.17 -15.00
C ALA A 49 6.55 -27.29 -15.61
N ALA A 50 6.71 -25.95 -15.57
CA ALA A 50 5.76 -25.04 -16.19
C ALA A 50 5.73 -25.20 -17.71
N ARG A 51 6.88 -25.36 -18.36
CA ARG A 51 6.97 -25.58 -19.81
C ARG A 51 6.28 -26.90 -20.22
N GLN A 52 6.49 -27.99 -19.49
CA GLN A 52 5.79 -29.25 -19.73
C GLN A 52 4.28 -29.10 -19.57
N TYR A 53 3.84 -28.41 -18.53
CA TYR A 53 2.41 -28.15 -18.30
C TYR A 53 1.80 -27.29 -19.44
N ILE A 54 2.47 -26.24 -19.88
CA ILE A 54 2.01 -25.35 -20.95
C ILE A 54 1.93 -26.13 -22.26
N GLU A 55 2.94 -26.90 -22.62
CA GLU A 55 2.94 -27.71 -23.83
C GLU A 55 1.78 -28.72 -23.87
N ALA A 56 1.54 -29.39 -22.73
CA ALA A 56 0.49 -30.42 -22.61
C ALA A 56 -0.93 -29.85 -22.64
N ASN A 57 -1.16 -28.63 -22.10
CA ASN A 57 -2.51 -28.09 -21.95
C ASN A 57 -2.89 -26.99 -22.95
N TYR A 58 -1.91 -26.30 -23.54
CA TYR A 58 -2.14 -25.18 -24.45
C TYR A 58 -1.50 -25.37 -25.82
N GLY A 59 -0.48 -26.21 -25.95
CA GLY A 59 0.26 -26.45 -27.17
C GLY A 59 1.64 -25.78 -27.21
N LYS A 60 2.47 -26.27 -28.15
CA LYS A 60 3.86 -25.84 -28.26
C LYS A 60 4.00 -24.36 -28.66
N GLU A 61 3.05 -23.82 -29.37
CA GLU A 61 3.01 -22.42 -29.81
C GLU A 61 2.88 -21.44 -28.65
N TYR A 62 2.37 -21.88 -27.49
CA TYR A 62 2.29 -21.08 -26.26
C TYR A 62 3.59 -21.07 -25.46
N LEU A 63 4.62 -21.80 -25.92
CA LEU A 63 5.93 -21.78 -25.29
C LEU A 63 6.81 -20.70 -25.94
N PRO A 64 7.44 -19.82 -25.15
CA PRO A 64 8.48 -18.95 -25.69
C PRO A 64 9.70 -19.79 -26.14
N ALA A 65 10.43 -19.30 -27.16
CA ALA A 65 11.60 -19.98 -27.71
C ALA A 65 12.70 -20.27 -26.64
N LYS A 66 12.82 -19.36 -25.69
CA LYS A 66 13.68 -19.51 -24.48
C LYS A 66 12.81 -19.31 -23.24
N PRO A 67 13.15 -19.93 -22.08
CA PRO A 67 12.48 -19.64 -20.82
C PRO A 67 12.47 -18.15 -20.52
N ASN A 68 11.35 -17.64 -20.04
CA ASN A 68 11.24 -16.24 -19.65
C ASN A 68 12.10 -16.00 -18.42
N PHE A 69 12.86 -14.92 -18.44
CA PHE A 69 13.70 -14.46 -17.35
C PHE A 69 13.26 -13.07 -16.91
N TYR A 70 13.03 -12.92 -15.61
CA TYR A 70 12.64 -11.65 -15.01
C TYR A 70 13.75 -11.20 -14.08
N ALA A 71 14.33 -10.02 -14.37
CA ALA A 71 15.36 -9.44 -13.52
C ALA A 71 14.78 -9.03 -12.17
N SER A 72 15.39 -9.47 -11.09
CA SER A 72 15.08 -9.00 -9.75
C SER A 72 15.49 -7.53 -9.60
N LYS A 73 14.75 -6.76 -8.79
CA LYS A 73 15.13 -5.38 -8.45
C LYS A 73 16.45 -5.41 -7.67
N LYS A 74 17.26 -4.33 -7.80
CA LYS A 74 18.45 -4.17 -6.96
C LYS A 74 18.01 -4.15 -5.49
N GLY A 75 18.60 -5.00 -4.65
CA GLY A 75 18.25 -5.15 -3.24
C GLY A 75 17.16 -6.18 -2.95
N ALA A 76 16.64 -6.90 -3.98
CA ALA A 76 15.81 -8.07 -3.73
C ALA A 76 16.66 -9.17 -3.09
N GLN A 77 16.15 -9.83 -2.03
CA GLN A 77 16.87 -10.93 -1.38
C GLN A 77 16.99 -12.11 -2.35
N ASP A 78 18.20 -12.33 -2.86
CA ASP A 78 18.49 -13.38 -3.86
C ASP A 78 18.18 -14.81 -3.36
N ALA A 79 18.07 -15.00 -2.04
CA ALA A 79 17.71 -16.27 -1.42
C ALA A 79 16.26 -16.70 -1.71
N HIS A 80 15.36 -15.75 -2.03
CA HIS A 80 13.95 -16.05 -2.25
C HIS A 80 13.62 -16.32 -3.71
N GLU A 81 12.53 -17.05 -3.93
CA GLU A 81 11.87 -17.20 -5.23
C GLU A 81 10.62 -16.33 -5.34
N ALA A 82 10.09 -16.21 -6.56
CA ALA A 82 8.78 -15.64 -6.82
C ALA A 82 7.67 -16.48 -6.16
N ILE A 83 6.56 -15.83 -5.82
CA ILE A 83 5.36 -16.51 -5.31
C ILE A 83 4.77 -17.35 -6.45
N ARG A 84 4.75 -18.67 -6.27
CA ARG A 84 4.26 -19.64 -7.27
C ARG A 84 3.65 -20.87 -6.61
N PRO A 85 2.87 -21.67 -7.35
CA PRO A 85 2.47 -22.99 -6.90
C PRO A 85 3.70 -23.87 -6.66
N ILE A 86 3.68 -24.67 -5.58
CA ILE A 86 4.75 -25.66 -5.30
C ILE A 86 4.62 -26.82 -6.27
N ASP A 87 3.40 -27.25 -6.57
CA ASP A 87 3.09 -28.42 -7.38
C ASP A 87 2.03 -28.06 -8.43
N LEU A 88 2.43 -28.09 -9.72
CA LEU A 88 1.56 -27.75 -10.85
C LEU A 88 0.50 -28.81 -11.16
N THR A 89 0.64 -30.03 -10.63
CA THR A 89 -0.39 -31.07 -10.78
C THR A 89 -1.64 -30.74 -9.96
N ARG A 90 -1.50 -29.89 -8.94
CA ARG A 90 -2.61 -29.34 -8.15
C ARG A 90 -3.21 -28.14 -8.88
N THR A 91 -3.89 -28.41 -10.00
CA THR A 91 -4.57 -27.37 -10.77
C THR A 91 -5.66 -26.69 -9.94
N PRO A 92 -6.06 -25.45 -10.27
CA PRO A 92 -7.19 -24.81 -9.60
C PRO A 92 -8.45 -25.69 -9.56
N GLU A 93 -8.74 -26.40 -10.63
CA GLU A 93 -9.89 -27.31 -10.72
C GLU A 93 -9.80 -28.46 -9.74
N SER A 94 -8.62 -29.08 -9.58
CA SER A 94 -8.40 -30.20 -8.68
C SER A 94 -8.53 -29.83 -7.20
N VAL A 95 -8.12 -28.58 -6.83
CA VAL A 95 -8.17 -28.11 -5.44
C VAL A 95 -9.45 -27.37 -5.08
N LYS A 96 -10.37 -27.15 -6.02
CA LYS A 96 -11.59 -26.36 -5.82
C LYS A 96 -12.48 -26.87 -4.68
N LYS A 97 -12.50 -28.17 -4.45
CA LYS A 97 -13.28 -28.81 -3.38
C LYS A 97 -12.49 -28.91 -2.05
N LEU A 98 -11.18 -28.70 -2.10
CA LEU A 98 -10.28 -28.83 -0.97
C LEU A 98 -10.10 -27.52 -0.20
N LEU A 99 -10.31 -26.41 -0.87
CA LEU A 99 -10.10 -25.06 -0.33
C LEU A 99 -11.45 -24.33 -0.21
N ASP A 100 -11.60 -23.51 0.83
CA ASP A 100 -12.70 -22.56 0.86
C ASP A 100 -12.55 -21.51 -0.24
N LYS A 101 -13.64 -20.78 -0.51
CA LYS A 101 -13.74 -19.84 -1.63
C LYS A 101 -12.64 -18.77 -1.63
N LYS A 102 -12.21 -18.27 -0.45
CA LYS A 102 -11.20 -17.21 -0.38
C LYS A 102 -9.81 -17.75 -0.68
N HIS A 103 -9.40 -18.84 -0.05
CA HIS A 103 -8.12 -19.51 -0.32
C HIS A 103 -8.05 -19.98 -1.76
N TYR A 104 -9.13 -20.61 -2.26
CA TYR A 104 -9.21 -21.02 -3.66
C TYR A 104 -8.97 -19.88 -4.64
N ASN A 105 -9.64 -18.73 -4.43
CA ASN A 105 -9.50 -17.58 -5.33
C ASN A 105 -8.07 -17.01 -5.32
N VAL A 106 -7.42 -16.95 -4.15
CA VAL A 106 -6.02 -16.49 -4.04
C VAL A 106 -5.09 -17.50 -4.70
N TYR A 107 -5.27 -18.79 -4.44
CA TYR A 107 -4.48 -19.85 -5.07
C TYR A 107 -4.60 -19.82 -6.59
N LYS A 108 -5.83 -19.79 -7.11
CA LYS A 108 -6.10 -19.69 -8.54
C LYS A 108 -5.40 -18.48 -9.17
N LEU A 109 -5.47 -17.33 -8.52
CA LEU A 109 -4.80 -16.11 -8.98
C LEU A 109 -3.28 -16.28 -9.07
N ILE A 110 -2.65 -16.88 -8.06
CA ILE A 110 -1.21 -17.15 -8.03
C ILE A 110 -0.85 -18.17 -9.13
N TYR A 111 -1.63 -19.24 -9.27
CA TYR A 111 -1.43 -20.29 -10.26
C TYR A 111 -1.48 -19.73 -11.69
N GLU A 112 -2.58 -19.03 -12.01
CA GLU A 112 -2.78 -18.44 -13.34
C GLU A 112 -1.69 -17.39 -13.66
N ARG A 113 -1.30 -16.56 -12.69
CA ARG A 113 -0.23 -15.57 -12.89
C ARG A 113 1.12 -16.24 -13.14
N PHE A 114 1.43 -17.30 -12.41
CA PHE A 114 2.65 -18.05 -12.60
C PHE A 114 2.71 -18.70 -13.99
N ILE A 115 1.66 -19.45 -14.38
CA ILE A 115 1.60 -20.06 -15.71
C ILE A 115 1.73 -18.99 -16.81
N ALA A 116 0.95 -17.90 -16.73
CA ALA A 116 1.00 -16.83 -17.70
C ALA A 116 2.41 -16.19 -17.80
N SER A 117 3.15 -16.10 -16.69
CA SER A 117 4.53 -15.57 -16.69
C SER A 117 5.51 -16.45 -17.47
N GLN A 118 5.20 -17.74 -17.64
CA GLN A 118 6.05 -18.70 -18.36
C GLN A 118 5.58 -18.96 -19.81
N MET A 119 4.48 -18.31 -20.24
CA MET A 119 3.94 -18.43 -21.60
C MET A 119 4.54 -17.43 -22.58
N ALA A 120 4.34 -17.70 -23.87
CA ALA A 120 4.68 -16.77 -24.94
C ALA A 120 3.84 -15.50 -24.89
N GLU A 121 4.34 -14.41 -25.45
CA GLU A 121 3.67 -13.13 -25.53
C GLU A 121 2.39 -13.20 -26.36
N ALA A 122 1.41 -12.36 -26.05
CA ALA A 122 0.25 -12.15 -26.89
C ALA A 122 0.62 -11.26 -28.07
N LEU A 123 0.17 -11.64 -29.26
CA LEU A 123 0.41 -10.88 -30.49
C LEU A 123 -0.87 -10.19 -30.92
N TYR A 124 -0.72 -8.94 -31.31
CA TYR A 124 -1.82 -8.13 -31.83
C TYR A 124 -1.45 -7.52 -33.15
N ASP A 125 -2.39 -7.56 -34.08
CA ASP A 125 -2.32 -6.70 -35.26
C ASP A 125 -2.90 -5.34 -34.87
N SER A 126 -2.15 -4.26 -35.05
CA SER A 126 -2.54 -2.90 -34.76
C SER A 126 -2.55 -2.07 -36.03
N MET A 127 -3.58 -1.24 -36.21
CA MET A 127 -3.69 -0.30 -37.31
C MET A 127 -3.91 1.11 -36.73
N GLN A 128 -3.20 2.05 -37.31
CA GLN A 128 -3.37 3.48 -37.01
C GLN A 128 -3.61 4.20 -38.34
N ILE A 129 -4.65 4.99 -38.40
CA ILE A 129 -5.03 5.79 -39.55
C ILE A 129 -4.96 7.25 -39.14
N GLU A 130 -4.28 8.04 -39.93
CA GLU A 130 -4.27 9.51 -39.86
C GLU A 130 -5.07 10.06 -41.04
N ILE A 131 -6.05 10.90 -40.74
CA ILE A 131 -6.98 11.42 -41.75
C ILE A 131 -6.77 12.95 -41.76
N GLU A 132 -6.42 13.47 -42.95
CA GLU A 132 -6.28 14.91 -43.16
C GLU A 132 -7.57 15.51 -43.69
N ASN A 133 -8.01 16.62 -43.12
CA ASN A 133 -9.16 17.38 -43.56
C ASN A 133 -8.90 18.88 -43.46
N GLY A 134 -8.31 19.49 -44.48
CA GLY A 134 -7.85 20.86 -44.43
C GLY A 134 -6.76 21.04 -43.38
N ASP A 135 -6.98 21.94 -42.41
CA ASP A 135 -6.03 22.21 -41.33
C ASP A 135 -6.17 21.24 -40.12
N TYR A 136 -7.03 20.24 -40.23
CA TYR A 136 -7.31 19.31 -39.14
C TYR A 136 -6.74 17.91 -39.45
N SER A 137 -6.09 17.33 -38.45
CA SER A 137 -5.66 15.93 -38.45
C SER A 137 -6.49 15.13 -37.46
N LEU A 138 -7.12 14.06 -37.94
CA LEU A 138 -7.91 13.14 -37.15
C LEU A 138 -7.18 11.80 -37.06
N LYS A 139 -7.25 11.13 -35.91
CA LYS A 139 -6.57 9.85 -35.69
C LYS A 139 -7.59 8.79 -35.30
N ALA A 140 -7.47 7.64 -35.93
CA ALA A 140 -8.19 6.43 -35.55
C ALA A 140 -7.19 5.31 -35.30
N SER A 141 -7.43 4.50 -34.25
CA SER A 141 -6.61 3.32 -33.96
C SER A 141 -7.49 2.12 -33.69
N GLY A 142 -7.08 0.97 -34.20
CA GLY A 142 -7.73 -0.31 -33.99
C GLY A 142 -6.71 -1.39 -33.66
N ARG A 143 -7.14 -2.40 -32.89
CA ARG A 143 -6.27 -3.50 -32.46
C ARG A 143 -7.08 -4.79 -32.42
N ALA A 144 -6.58 -5.84 -33.08
CA ALA A 144 -7.16 -7.17 -33.03
C ALA A 144 -6.18 -8.18 -32.48
N LEU A 145 -6.67 -9.12 -31.67
CA LEU A 145 -5.86 -10.21 -31.14
C LEU A 145 -5.55 -11.20 -32.26
N LYS A 146 -4.27 -11.40 -32.57
CA LYS A 146 -3.77 -12.38 -33.53
C LYS A 146 -3.41 -13.72 -32.90
N PHE A 147 -2.74 -13.66 -31.76
CA PHE A 147 -2.37 -14.82 -30.96
C PHE A 147 -2.53 -14.51 -29.49
N ALA A 148 -3.23 -15.38 -28.78
CA ALA A 148 -3.58 -15.11 -27.38
C ALA A 148 -2.38 -15.13 -26.42
N GLY A 149 -1.38 -15.98 -26.67
CA GLY A 149 -0.25 -16.12 -25.78
C GLY A 149 -0.68 -16.23 -24.30
N PHE A 150 0.00 -15.53 -23.39
CA PHE A 150 -0.32 -15.55 -21.96
C PHE A 150 -1.74 -15.04 -21.63
N THR A 151 -2.38 -14.27 -22.52
CA THR A 151 -3.75 -13.77 -22.26
C THR A 151 -4.81 -14.85 -22.31
N ALA A 152 -4.48 -16.05 -22.82
CA ALA A 152 -5.35 -17.22 -22.71
C ALA A 152 -5.62 -17.63 -21.26
N VAL A 153 -4.69 -17.31 -20.35
CA VAL A 153 -4.74 -17.68 -18.92
C VAL A 153 -4.96 -16.45 -18.04
N TRP A 154 -4.33 -15.33 -18.41
CA TRP A 154 -4.29 -14.13 -17.58
C TRP A 154 -4.71 -12.89 -18.34
N GLN A 155 -5.75 -12.22 -17.83
CA GLN A 155 -6.14 -10.90 -18.29
C GLN A 155 -5.74 -9.86 -17.25
N GLU A 156 -5.01 -8.83 -17.65
CA GLU A 156 -4.64 -7.74 -16.75
C GLU A 156 -5.86 -6.90 -16.38
N SER A 157 -5.96 -6.52 -15.11
CA SER A 157 -6.96 -5.55 -14.69
C SER A 157 -6.53 -4.17 -15.15
N LYS A 158 -7.40 -3.45 -15.85
CA LYS A 158 -7.11 -2.04 -16.18
C LYS A 158 -6.89 -1.23 -14.89
N PRO A 159 -5.91 -0.30 -14.87
CA PRO A 159 -5.75 0.62 -13.75
C PRO A 159 -7.06 1.38 -13.48
N ALA A 160 -7.32 1.68 -12.21
CA ALA A 160 -8.48 2.50 -11.87
C ALA A 160 -8.32 3.89 -12.49
N GLY A 161 -9.26 4.29 -13.34
CA GLY A 161 -9.25 5.60 -14.03
C GLY A 161 -8.67 5.59 -15.45
N SER A 162 -8.22 4.47 -16.00
CA SER A 162 -7.85 4.38 -17.41
C SER A 162 -9.13 4.30 -18.27
N GLU A 163 -9.51 5.43 -18.84
CA GLU A 163 -10.62 5.52 -19.81
C GLU A 163 -10.08 5.50 -21.27
N GLU A 164 -9.12 4.64 -21.57
CA GLU A 164 -8.78 4.44 -22.97
C GLU A 164 -9.88 3.59 -23.63
N GLU A 165 -10.69 4.23 -24.44
CA GLU A 165 -11.57 3.57 -25.41
C GLU A 165 -10.69 2.95 -26.51
N GLU A 166 -10.08 1.79 -26.23
CA GLU A 166 -9.51 0.98 -27.28
C GLU A 166 -10.68 0.52 -28.18
N THR A 167 -10.67 0.96 -29.41
CA THR A 167 -11.60 0.43 -30.43
C THR A 167 -11.30 -1.07 -30.57
N LYS A 168 -12.20 -1.92 -30.07
CA LYS A 168 -12.06 -3.38 -30.18
C LYS A 168 -12.27 -3.77 -31.63
N GLY A 169 -11.21 -4.20 -32.27
CA GLY A 169 -11.22 -4.69 -33.66
C GLY A 169 -10.25 -3.93 -34.56
N LEU A 170 -9.98 -4.50 -35.73
CA LEU A 170 -9.24 -3.82 -36.78
C LEU A 170 -10.13 -2.77 -37.42
N LEU A 171 -9.56 -1.64 -37.78
CA LEU A 171 -10.18 -0.69 -38.68
C LEU A 171 -10.31 -1.32 -40.10
N PRO A 172 -11.24 -0.85 -40.92
CA PRO A 172 -11.32 -1.33 -42.30
C PRO A 172 -9.99 -1.10 -43.01
N PRO A 173 -9.59 -2.01 -43.89
CA PRO A 173 -8.37 -1.85 -44.69
C PRO A 173 -8.51 -0.61 -45.58
N LEU A 174 -7.56 0.32 -45.44
CA LEU A 174 -7.46 1.55 -46.21
C LEU A 174 -6.05 1.67 -46.77
N ALA A 175 -5.93 2.26 -47.93
CA ALA A 175 -4.66 2.64 -48.55
C ALA A 175 -4.41 4.15 -48.35
N GLU A 176 -3.14 4.54 -48.42
CA GLU A 176 -2.76 5.94 -48.37
C GLU A 176 -3.37 6.69 -49.57
N GLY A 177 -4.07 7.80 -49.30
CA GLY A 177 -4.77 8.60 -50.29
C GLY A 177 -6.21 8.19 -50.54
N ASP A 178 -6.74 7.16 -49.85
CA ASP A 178 -8.16 6.79 -50.00
C ASP A 178 -9.06 7.95 -49.50
N PRO A 179 -10.04 8.38 -50.33
CA PRO A 179 -10.98 9.41 -49.91
C PRO A 179 -11.99 8.86 -48.90
N LEU A 180 -12.14 9.58 -47.79
CA LEU A 180 -13.11 9.23 -46.73
C LEU A 180 -14.26 10.23 -46.71
N VAL A 181 -15.48 9.74 -46.47
CA VAL A 181 -16.68 10.58 -46.34
C VAL A 181 -17.04 10.69 -44.86
N CYS A 182 -17.10 11.93 -44.37
CA CYS A 182 -17.56 12.18 -43.00
C CYS A 182 -19.08 12.01 -42.94
N LEU A 183 -19.55 10.99 -42.25
CA LEU A 183 -20.98 10.70 -42.10
C LEU A 183 -21.64 11.51 -40.99
N SER A 184 -20.93 11.73 -39.89
CA SER A 184 -21.43 12.50 -38.75
C SER A 184 -20.29 12.99 -37.86
N VAL A 185 -20.48 14.12 -37.20
CA VAL A 185 -19.61 14.66 -36.13
C VAL A 185 -20.44 14.73 -34.86
N LYS A 186 -19.96 14.07 -33.81
CA LYS A 186 -20.58 14.12 -32.48
C LYS A 186 -19.65 14.86 -31.51
N PRO A 187 -19.94 16.14 -31.19
CA PRO A 187 -19.16 16.86 -30.21
C PRO A 187 -19.48 16.34 -28.80
N GLU A 188 -18.43 16.02 -28.03
CA GLU A 188 -18.56 15.62 -26.63
C GLU A 188 -17.71 16.55 -25.77
N GLN A 189 -18.33 17.20 -24.79
CA GLN A 189 -17.60 17.95 -23.80
C GLN A 189 -17.01 17.00 -22.76
N LYS A 190 -15.68 17.00 -22.64
CA LYS A 190 -14.95 16.24 -21.61
C LYS A 190 -14.22 17.17 -20.68
N PHE A 191 -14.17 16.80 -19.40
CA PHE A 191 -13.44 17.55 -18.38
C PHE A 191 -12.29 16.71 -17.87
N THR A 192 -11.16 17.34 -17.58
CA THR A 192 -10.06 16.68 -16.89
C THR A 192 -10.52 16.28 -15.49
N LYS A 193 -10.19 15.07 -15.10
CA LYS A 193 -10.49 14.56 -13.75
C LYS A 193 -9.21 14.59 -12.90
N PRO A 194 -9.33 14.85 -11.59
CA PRO A 194 -8.18 14.75 -10.71
C PRO A 194 -7.69 13.29 -10.66
N PRO A 195 -6.41 13.05 -10.26
CA PRO A 195 -5.92 11.71 -10.02
C PRO A 195 -6.84 10.95 -9.06
N VAL A 196 -7.07 9.67 -9.36
CA VAL A 196 -7.90 8.82 -8.49
C VAL A 196 -7.22 8.60 -7.14
N ARG A 197 -8.02 8.48 -6.07
CA ARG A 197 -7.51 8.15 -4.74
C ARG A 197 -6.91 6.74 -4.73
N TYR A 198 -6.02 6.50 -3.77
CA TYR A 198 -5.42 5.18 -3.60
C TYR A 198 -6.44 4.12 -3.18
N THR A 199 -6.29 2.95 -3.77
CA THR A 199 -6.82 1.68 -3.24
C THR A 199 -5.71 1.00 -2.42
N ASP A 200 -6.01 -0.07 -1.67
CA ASP A 200 -4.99 -0.85 -0.97
C ASP A 200 -3.87 -1.28 -1.95
N ALA A 201 -4.24 -1.80 -3.11
CA ALA A 201 -3.27 -2.28 -4.10
C ALA A 201 -2.45 -1.14 -4.74
N SER A 202 -3.07 -0.02 -5.09
CA SER A 202 -2.33 1.10 -5.69
C SER A 202 -1.45 1.82 -4.66
N LEU A 203 -1.82 1.81 -3.37
CA LEU A 203 -0.97 2.31 -2.30
C LEU A 203 0.24 1.40 -2.07
N VAL A 204 0.05 0.07 -2.04
CA VAL A 204 1.18 -0.88 -1.97
C VAL A 204 2.14 -0.66 -3.13
N LYS A 205 1.61 -0.56 -4.36
CA LYS A 205 2.44 -0.28 -5.54
C LYS A 205 3.21 1.04 -5.41
N ALA A 206 2.56 2.11 -4.95
CA ALA A 206 3.21 3.40 -4.77
C ALA A 206 4.30 3.36 -3.68
N MET A 207 4.09 2.61 -2.59
CA MET A 207 5.12 2.37 -1.57
C MET A 207 6.30 1.60 -2.14
N GLU A 208 6.04 0.53 -2.89
CA GLU A 208 7.07 -0.27 -3.56
C GLU A 208 7.88 0.56 -4.55
N ASP A 209 7.22 1.33 -5.42
CA ASP A 209 7.87 2.19 -6.43
C ASP A 209 8.76 3.27 -5.79
N LYS A 210 8.43 3.69 -4.57
CA LYS A 210 9.16 4.70 -3.78
C LYS A 210 10.14 4.11 -2.76
N GLY A 211 10.28 2.79 -2.68
CA GLY A 211 11.16 2.11 -1.72
C GLY A 211 10.70 2.20 -0.26
N ILE A 212 9.44 2.50 -0.02
CA ILE A 212 8.85 2.62 1.33
C ILE A 212 8.30 1.28 1.78
N GLY A 213 8.84 0.72 2.85
CA GLY A 213 8.43 -0.59 3.37
C GLY A 213 8.99 -1.75 2.56
N ARG A 214 8.60 -2.95 2.94
CA ARG A 214 9.00 -4.22 2.34
C ARG A 214 7.77 -5.14 2.25
N PRO A 215 7.82 -6.26 1.52
CA PRO A 215 6.70 -7.20 1.42
C PRO A 215 6.11 -7.62 2.78
N SER A 216 6.94 -7.68 3.81
CA SER A 216 6.53 -8.02 5.17
C SER A 216 5.76 -6.91 5.90
N THR A 217 5.87 -5.63 5.48
CA THR A 217 5.31 -4.47 6.19
C THR A 217 4.14 -3.81 5.49
N TYR A 218 3.94 -3.98 4.18
CA TYR A 218 2.88 -3.29 3.43
C TYR A 218 1.48 -3.47 4.03
N ALA A 219 1.09 -4.71 4.32
CA ALA A 219 -0.23 -5.00 4.89
C ALA A 219 -0.39 -4.39 6.29
N THR A 220 0.69 -4.39 7.09
CA THR A 220 0.72 -3.81 8.44
C THR A 220 0.55 -2.29 8.38
N ILE A 221 1.23 -1.61 7.45
CA ILE A 221 1.09 -0.16 7.24
C ILE A 221 -0.36 0.19 6.94
N ILE A 222 -0.99 -0.50 5.99
CA ILE A 222 -2.41 -0.27 5.64
C ILE A 222 -3.32 -0.55 6.84
N SER A 223 -3.06 -1.61 7.60
CA SER A 223 -3.81 -1.95 8.81
C SER A 223 -3.71 -0.84 9.86
N VAL A 224 -2.51 -0.27 10.07
CA VAL A 224 -2.28 0.84 11.00
C VAL A 224 -3.03 2.09 10.58
N LEU A 225 -3.01 2.46 9.29
CA LEU A 225 -3.75 3.61 8.77
C LEU A 225 -5.26 3.49 9.07
N ASN A 226 -5.85 2.32 8.83
CA ASN A 226 -7.25 2.05 9.13
C ASN A 226 -7.53 2.02 10.64
N LYS A 227 -6.72 1.30 11.44
CA LYS A 227 -6.90 1.16 12.89
C LYS A 227 -6.81 2.49 13.63
N ARG A 228 -5.92 3.37 13.18
CA ARG A 228 -5.76 4.72 13.74
C ARG A 228 -6.76 5.72 13.18
N LYS A 229 -7.65 5.29 12.28
CA LYS A 229 -8.63 6.14 11.61
C LYS A 229 -7.98 7.33 10.88
N TYR A 230 -6.80 7.14 10.32
CA TYR A 230 -6.16 8.14 9.45
C TYR A 230 -6.79 8.13 8.07
N VAL A 231 -7.34 6.98 7.65
CA VAL A 231 -8.10 6.85 6.42
C VAL A 231 -9.45 6.19 6.70
N GLU A 232 -10.43 6.54 5.90
CA GLU A 232 -11.72 5.87 5.78
C GLU A 232 -11.91 5.32 4.37
N LYS A 233 -12.72 4.28 4.21
CA LYS A 233 -13.00 3.67 2.92
C LYS A 233 -14.22 4.32 2.28
N GLU A 234 -14.05 4.83 1.07
CA GLU A 234 -15.10 5.28 0.18
C GLU A 234 -15.17 4.32 -1.02
N GLY A 235 -15.99 3.27 -0.88
CA GLY A 235 -15.93 2.10 -1.76
C GLY A 235 -14.58 1.39 -1.67
N LYS A 236 -13.84 1.30 -2.78
CA LYS A 236 -12.47 0.72 -2.81
C LYS A 236 -11.36 1.73 -2.52
N TYR A 237 -11.68 3.02 -2.44
CA TYR A 237 -10.71 4.09 -2.31
C TYR A 237 -10.49 4.49 -0.86
N MET A 238 -9.27 4.96 -0.56
CA MET A 238 -8.90 5.52 0.73
C MET A 238 -9.05 7.03 0.70
N LYS A 239 -9.76 7.57 1.69
CA LYS A 239 -9.93 9.01 1.90
C LYS A 239 -9.29 9.40 3.23
N PRO A 240 -8.37 10.36 3.26
CA PRO A 240 -7.82 10.86 4.51
C PRO A 240 -8.91 11.50 5.37
N THR A 241 -8.82 11.29 6.69
CA THR A 241 -9.71 11.90 7.67
C THR A 241 -9.19 13.27 8.12
N GLU A 242 -10.05 14.05 8.79
CA GLU A 242 -9.67 15.32 9.42
C GLU A 242 -8.48 15.14 10.41
N VAL A 243 -8.48 14.05 11.16
CA VAL A 243 -7.40 13.71 12.08
C VAL A 243 -6.07 13.49 11.33
N ALA A 244 -6.13 12.84 10.16
CA ALA A 244 -4.92 12.63 9.36
C ALA A 244 -4.32 13.95 8.87
N TYR A 245 -5.14 14.87 8.40
CA TYR A 245 -4.64 16.20 7.97
C TYR A 245 -3.95 16.92 9.12
N ARG A 246 -4.61 17.04 10.29
CA ARG A 246 -4.03 17.70 11.47
C ARG A 246 -2.71 17.09 11.91
N ILE A 247 -2.64 15.74 11.95
CA ILE A 247 -1.41 15.06 12.34
C ILE A 247 -0.32 15.26 11.28
N THR A 248 -0.66 15.19 9.99
CA THR A 248 0.31 15.41 8.91
C THR A 248 0.85 16.84 8.95
N ASP A 249 0.00 17.84 9.12
CA ASP A 249 0.42 19.25 9.22
C ASP A 249 1.36 19.47 10.40
N LEU A 250 1.05 18.87 11.55
CA LEU A 250 1.92 18.93 12.73
C LEU A 250 3.26 18.23 12.48
N LEU A 251 3.25 17.03 11.90
CA LEU A 251 4.48 16.29 11.61
C LEU A 251 5.35 17.00 10.56
N VAL A 252 4.75 17.55 9.52
CA VAL A 252 5.47 18.34 8.50
C VAL A 252 6.09 19.60 9.11
N LYS A 253 5.38 20.25 10.05
CA LYS A 253 5.90 21.44 10.76
C LYS A 253 7.15 21.12 11.58
N TYR A 254 7.13 20.05 12.36
CA TYR A 254 8.19 19.77 13.34
C TYR A 254 9.23 18.76 12.85
N PHE A 255 8.87 17.88 11.94
CA PHE A 255 9.71 16.77 11.46
C PHE A 255 9.72 16.69 9.93
N PRO A 256 9.99 17.79 9.20
CA PRO A 256 9.90 17.81 7.74
C PRO A 256 10.80 16.73 7.11
N ASP A 257 12.01 16.53 7.65
CA ASP A 257 12.96 15.54 7.13
C ASP A 257 12.41 14.11 7.26
N VAL A 258 11.77 13.77 8.41
CA VAL A 258 11.18 12.46 8.66
C VAL A 258 9.94 12.23 7.81
N MET A 259 9.23 13.31 7.46
CA MET A 259 8.04 13.26 6.61
C MET A 259 8.37 13.27 5.11
N ASP A 260 9.62 13.50 4.75
CA ASP A 260 10.08 13.33 3.38
C ASP A 260 9.99 11.87 2.94
N VAL A 261 9.46 11.66 1.75
CA VAL A 261 9.29 10.30 1.18
C VAL A 261 10.64 9.59 1.01
N GLY A 262 11.69 10.35 0.66
CA GLY A 262 13.05 9.84 0.48
C GLY A 262 13.68 9.36 1.78
N PHE A 263 13.31 9.97 2.93
CA PHE A 263 13.85 9.58 4.23
C PHE A 263 13.56 8.11 4.57
N THR A 264 12.32 7.68 4.38
CA THR A 264 11.95 6.29 4.69
C THR A 264 12.67 5.31 3.75
N ALA A 265 12.76 5.63 2.46
CA ALA A 265 13.49 4.81 1.49
C ALA A 265 15.00 4.73 1.81
N ASP A 266 15.62 5.85 2.21
CA ASP A 266 17.03 5.90 2.64
C ASP A 266 17.26 5.07 3.91
N MET A 267 16.33 5.14 4.88
CA MET A 267 16.41 4.35 6.09
C MET A 267 16.28 2.85 5.81
N GLU A 268 15.34 2.43 4.95
CA GLU A 268 15.21 1.05 4.51
C GLU A 268 16.50 0.56 3.82
N SER A 269 17.10 1.39 2.96
CA SER A 269 18.37 1.05 2.31
C SER A 269 19.52 0.90 3.31
N LYS A 270 19.57 1.76 4.35
CA LYS A 270 20.54 1.63 5.43
C LYS A 270 20.38 0.37 6.26
N LEU A 271 19.12 -0.08 6.45
CA LEU A 271 18.84 -1.35 7.13
C LEU A 271 19.29 -2.55 6.29
N ASP A 272 19.08 -2.52 4.97
CA ASP A 272 19.61 -3.54 4.06
C ASP A 272 21.15 -3.58 4.11
N GLU A 273 21.84 -2.42 4.09
CA GLU A 273 23.30 -2.34 4.23
C GLU A 273 23.82 -2.90 5.58
N ILE A 274 23.03 -2.76 6.66
CA ILE A 274 23.36 -3.36 7.97
C ILE A 274 23.19 -4.88 7.93
N GLU A 275 22.12 -5.38 7.28
CA GLU A 275 21.86 -6.81 7.10
C GLU A 275 23.01 -7.48 6.32
N ASP A 276 23.50 -6.82 5.26
CA ASP A 276 24.61 -7.29 4.46
C ASP A 276 26.00 -7.15 5.17
N GLY A 277 26.04 -6.61 6.39
CA GLY A 277 27.26 -6.39 7.17
C GLY A 277 28.13 -5.23 6.68
N GLY A 278 27.64 -4.42 5.74
CA GLY A 278 28.35 -3.27 5.16
C GLY A 278 28.30 -2.00 6.02
N LYS A 279 27.46 -1.96 7.06
CA LYS A 279 27.25 -0.76 7.89
C LYS A 279 27.02 -1.09 9.37
N ASP A 280 27.58 -0.28 10.27
CA ASP A 280 27.32 -0.39 11.69
C ASP A 280 25.99 0.30 12.07
N TRP A 281 25.09 -0.44 12.69
CA TRP A 281 23.80 0.09 13.12
C TRP A 281 23.91 1.18 14.20
N HIS A 282 24.96 1.12 15.05
CA HIS A 282 25.19 2.16 16.06
C HIS A 282 25.46 3.52 15.39
N ALA A 283 26.23 3.54 14.31
CA ALA A 283 26.51 4.75 13.55
C ALA A 283 25.23 5.34 12.92
N VAL A 284 24.33 4.49 12.42
CA VAL A 284 23.04 4.92 11.85
C VAL A 284 22.17 5.56 12.91
N ILE A 285 22.04 4.93 14.09
CA ILE A 285 21.24 5.47 15.21
C ILE A 285 21.88 6.75 15.78
N ALA A 286 23.21 6.78 15.94
CA ALA A 286 23.93 7.97 16.43
C ALA A 286 23.77 9.18 15.50
N ALA A 287 23.65 8.96 14.20
CA ALA A 287 23.38 10.04 13.24
C ALA A 287 21.93 10.52 13.27
N PHE A 288 20.98 9.62 13.48
CA PHE A 288 19.54 9.92 13.43
C PHE A 288 19.01 10.53 14.73
N TYR A 289 19.34 9.93 15.88
CA TYR A 289 18.67 10.20 17.15
C TYR A 289 18.89 11.62 17.71
N PRO A 290 20.10 12.21 17.73
CA PRO A 290 20.31 13.53 18.32
C PRO A 290 19.48 14.64 17.66
N PRO A 291 19.48 14.83 16.33
CA PRO A 291 18.66 15.86 15.68
C PRO A 291 17.16 15.58 15.83
N PHE A 292 16.74 14.30 15.82
CA PHE A 292 15.36 13.95 16.09
C PHE A 292 14.92 14.29 17.51
N ALA A 293 15.75 13.98 18.52
CA ALA A 293 15.47 14.27 19.92
C ALA A 293 15.39 15.78 20.20
N GLU A 294 16.18 16.60 19.51
CA GLU A 294 16.11 18.06 19.59
C GLU A 294 14.79 18.58 19.03
N LYS A 295 14.41 18.15 17.80
CA LYS A 295 13.13 18.50 17.19
C LYS A 295 11.93 18.03 18.05
N LEU A 296 12.03 16.86 18.67
CA LEU A 296 10.99 16.34 19.57
C LEU A 296 10.83 17.21 20.83
N ARG A 297 11.93 17.71 21.39
CA ARG A 297 11.87 18.66 22.50
C ARG A 297 11.19 19.95 22.09
N PHE A 298 11.58 20.51 20.93
CA PHE A 298 10.96 21.71 20.40
C PHE A 298 9.46 21.53 20.12
N ALA A 299 9.06 20.43 19.49
CA ALA A 299 7.66 20.12 19.19
C ALA A 299 6.79 19.97 20.45
N LYS A 300 7.38 19.52 21.58
CA LYS A 300 6.67 19.43 22.86
C LYS A 300 6.43 20.80 23.51
N THR A 301 7.26 21.77 23.24
CA THR A 301 7.20 23.11 23.86
C THR A 301 6.52 24.16 22.99
N ASP A 302 6.61 24.05 21.67
CA ASP A 302 6.06 25.03 20.71
C ASP A 302 4.51 25.06 20.66
N GLY A 303 3.85 24.00 21.11
CA GLY A 303 2.39 23.95 21.24
C GLY A 303 1.86 24.42 22.60
N ASP A 304 2.77 24.76 23.53
CA ASP A 304 2.40 25.18 24.85
C ASP A 304 2.13 26.68 24.85
N GLU A 305 0.88 27.09 25.02
CA GLU A 305 0.51 28.50 25.22
C GLU A 305 1.04 28.96 26.59
N VAL A 306 2.06 29.80 26.58
CA VAL A 306 2.59 30.39 27.81
C VAL A 306 1.54 31.34 28.37
N THR A 307 1.13 31.11 29.59
CA THR A 307 0.16 31.96 30.29
C THR A 307 0.84 32.92 31.26
N ASP A 308 0.14 33.98 31.64
CA ASP A 308 0.62 34.92 32.68
C ASP A 308 0.59 34.34 34.08
N VAL A 309 0.15 33.11 34.26
CA VAL A 309 0.09 32.42 35.57
C VAL A 309 1.45 31.90 35.92
N MET A 310 1.97 32.33 37.03
CA MET A 310 3.26 31.88 37.59
C MET A 310 3.07 30.62 38.43
N CYS A 311 3.99 29.68 38.30
CA CYS A 311 3.99 28.46 39.11
C CYS A 311 4.18 28.77 40.59
N PRO A 312 3.25 28.42 41.50
CA PRO A 312 3.35 28.72 42.90
C PRO A 312 4.50 27.97 43.62
N LYS A 313 5.09 26.94 42.99
CA LYS A 313 6.15 26.14 43.54
C LYS A 313 7.56 26.65 43.17
N CYS A 314 7.75 27.19 41.98
CA CYS A 314 9.09 27.52 41.48
C CYS A 314 9.16 28.87 40.72
N GLY A 315 8.07 29.60 40.61
CA GLY A 315 8.04 30.95 40.03
C GLY A 315 8.21 31.01 38.50
N HIS A 316 8.28 29.87 37.77
CA HIS A 316 8.31 29.87 36.33
C HIS A 316 6.90 30.02 35.74
N PRO A 317 6.75 30.60 34.55
CA PRO A 317 5.45 30.70 33.89
C PRO A 317 4.82 29.32 33.68
N MET A 318 3.50 29.26 33.75
CA MET A 318 2.77 28.04 33.44
C MET A 318 2.35 28.02 31.98
N VAL A 319 2.30 26.84 31.40
CA VAL A 319 1.92 26.59 29.98
C VAL A 319 0.60 25.81 29.95
N ARG A 320 -0.31 26.24 29.06
CA ARG A 320 -1.59 25.57 28.84
C ARG A 320 -1.41 24.30 28.03
N LYS A 321 -1.89 23.18 28.53
CA LYS A 321 -1.85 21.87 27.87
C LYS A 321 -3.21 21.23 27.80
N ASN A 322 -3.45 20.48 26.72
CA ASN A 322 -4.66 19.68 26.53
C ASN A 322 -4.42 18.24 27.01
N GLY A 323 -5.16 17.80 28.00
CA GLY A 323 -5.10 16.44 28.51
C GLY A 323 -6.37 15.64 28.25
N LYS A 324 -6.34 14.36 28.61
CA LYS A 324 -7.49 13.44 28.45
C LYS A 324 -8.78 13.94 29.15
N TYR A 325 -8.62 14.77 30.17
CA TYR A 325 -9.71 15.25 31.02
C TYR A 325 -9.96 16.77 30.90
N GLY A 326 -9.45 17.40 29.84
CA GLY A 326 -9.57 18.83 29.58
C GLY A 326 -8.24 19.58 29.62
N THR A 327 -8.34 20.90 29.49
CA THR A 327 -7.17 21.80 29.56
C THR A 327 -6.66 21.95 31.01
N TYR A 328 -5.33 22.03 31.14
CA TYR A 328 -4.66 22.24 32.41
C TYR A 328 -3.40 23.10 32.19
N LEU A 329 -2.97 23.77 33.27
CA LEU A 329 -1.72 24.51 33.28
C LEU A 329 -0.62 23.62 33.88
N ALA A 330 0.48 23.44 33.17
CA ALA A 330 1.67 22.75 33.63
C ALA A 330 2.83 23.75 33.79
N CYS A 331 3.74 23.50 34.76
CA CYS A 331 4.91 24.34 34.92
C CYS A 331 5.87 24.18 33.73
N SER A 332 6.33 25.30 33.14
CA SER A 332 7.30 25.28 32.03
C SER A 332 8.66 24.70 32.41
N ASN A 333 8.99 24.67 33.72
CA ASN A 333 10.23 24.11 34.27
C ASN A 333 10.20 22.58 34.48
N TYR A 334 9.32 21.85 33.77
CA TYR A 334 9.33 20.39 33.78
C TYR A 334 10.58 19.85 33.05
N PRO A 335 11.32 18.84 33.57
CA PRO A 335 10.96 17.96 34.69
C PRO A 335 11.39 18.44 36.09
N ALA A 336 12.12 19.53 36.21
CA ALA A 336 12.58 20.02 37.50
C ALA A 336 11.41 20.44 38.42
N CYS A 337 10.30 20.88 37.86
CA CYS A 337 9.05 21.14 38.57
C CYS A 337 7.86 20.49 37.87
N SER A 338 7.19 19.57 38.54
CA SER A 338 6.02 18.82 38.02
C SER A 338 4.67 19.41 38.43
N ASN A 339 4.61 20.71 38.78
CA ASN A 339 3.37 21.32 39.22
C ASN A 339 2.36 21.46 38.09
N ILE A 340 1.11 21.06 38.36
CA ILE A 340 -0.03 21.12 37.43
C ILE A 340 -1.20 21.79 38.14
N ILE A 341 -1.90 22.68 37.44
CA ILE A 341 -3.15 23.33 37.87
C ILE A 341 -4.23 23.08 36.82
N SER A 342 -5.41 22.59 37.22
CA SER A 342 -6.55 22.45 36.34
C SER A 342 -7.09 23.83 35.95
N GLU A 343 -7.29 24.10 34.64
CA GLU A 343 -7.73 25.41 34.15
C GLU A 343 -9.26 25.62 34.24
N GLY A 344 -10.03 24.56 34.23
CA GLY A 344 -11.43 24.60 34.67
C GLY A 344 -11.39 24.61 36.20
N GLY A 345 -11.61 25.77 36.80
CA GLY A 345 -11.63 25.89 38.24
C GLY A 345 -12.41 24.75 38.84
N LEU A 346 -11.77 23.96 39.70
CA LEU A 346 -12.50 22.93 40.46
C LEU A 346 -13.64 23.65 41.16
N GLU A 347 -14.86 23.38 40.71
CA GLU A 347 -16.02 23.85 41.46
C GLU A 347 -15.85 23.36 42.88
N THR A 348 -15.53 24.28 43.77
CA THR A 348 -15.46 23.97 45.20
C THR A 348 -16.88 23.82 45.71
N SER A 349 -17.21 22.70 46.27
CA SER A 349 -18.48 22.55 46.99
C SER A 349 -18.43 23.39 48.26
N ASP A 350 -19.59 23.93 48.64
CA ASP A 350 -19.70 24.68 49.91
C ASP A 350 -19.54 23.77 51.13
N THR A 351 -19.19 22.50 50.97
CA THR A 351 -19.05 21.49 52.01
C THR A 351 -17.59 21.33 52.41
N PRO A 352 -17.18 21.63 53.66
CA PRO A 352 -15.81 21.40 54.10
C PRO A 352 -15.53 19.91 54.32
N CYS A 353 -14.27 19.51 54.07
CA CYS A 353 -13.82 18.14 54.31
C CYS A 353 -13.90 17.79 55.80
N PRO A 354 -14.62 16.71 56.19
CA PRO A 354 -14.80 16.35 57.60
C PRO A 354 -13.50 15.93 58.28
N LYS A 355 -12.42 15.67 57.54
CA LYS A 355 -11.11 15.28 58.09
C LYS A 355 -10.13 16.43 58.27
N CYS A 356 -10.16 17.43 57.41
CA CYS A 356 -9.14 18.50 57.40
C CYS A 356 -9.71 19.91 57.30
N GLY A 357 -11.03 20.07 57.17
CA GLY A 357 -11.67 21.38 57.09
C GLY A 357 -11.50 22.13 55.76
N ALA A 358 -10.70 21.63 54.82
CA ALA A 358 -10.55 22.24 53.51
C ALA A 358 -11.79 22.05 52.64
N MET A 359 -12.16 23.04 51.82
CA MET A 359 -13.31 22.94 50.92
C MET A 359 -13.12 21.78 49.95
N MET A 360 -14.16 20.93 49.81
CA MET A 360 -14.15 19.81 48.88
C MET A 360 -14.32 20.29 47.45
N VAL A 361 -13.76 19.57 46.48
CA VAL A 361 -13.87 19.88 45.05
C VAL A 361 -14.77 18.86 44.38
N VAL A 362 -15.64 19.33 43.49
CA VAL A 362 -16.47 18.48 42.68
C VAL A 362 -15.61 17.87 41.58
N LYS A 363 -15.56 16.53 41.52
CA LYS A 363 -14.90 15.81 40.41
C LYS A 363 -15.94 14.98 39.69
N SER A 364 -16.06 15.15 38.37
CA SER A 364 -16.83 14.23 37.55
C SER A 364 -16.07 12.89 37.45
N GLY A 365 -16.73 11.80 37.82
CA GLY A 365 -16.22 10.44 37.77
C GLY A 365 -16.95 9.59 36.72
N ARG A 366 -16.59 8.30 36.67
CA ARG A 366 -17.19 7.34 35.70
C ARG A 366 -18.68 7.03 36.02
N TYR A 367 -19.19 7.48 37.14
CA TYR A 367 -20.53 7.21 37.65
C TYR A 367 -21.32 8.47 38.09
N GLY A 368 -20.94 9.66 37.58
CA GLY A 368 -21.54 10.94 37.90
C GLY A 368 -20.57 11.96 38.41
#